data_11cfec7babd07af368c87f4e023c2fe5
#
_entry.id   11cfec7babd07af368c87f4e023c2fe5
#
_cell.length_a   1.000
_cell.length_b   1.000
_cell.length_c   1.000
_cell.angle_alpha   90.00
_cell.angle_beta   90.00
_cell.angle_gamma   90.00
#
_symmetry.space_group_name_H-M   'P 1'
#
loop_
_entity.id
_entity.type
_entity.pdbx_description
1 polymer ?
#
loop_
_entity_poly.entity_id
_entity_poly.type
_entity_poly.pdbx_seq_one_letter_code
_entity_poly.pdbx_strand_id
1 'polypeptide(L)'
;TLNNGQICLSPDYIFIKKGLENDFVDALKSVFAEFFPTADGEDTYTSMVNKDHYERMKLYLNDAQAKGASVIELGNFDNQEINLMSTKVILNVNDDMEVMKNEVFGPLLPLMTFEKLDEVTNYINSHDHPLGLYFFGNKKAEQDFVINNTKSGGVTINDVMFHLAQSHLPFGGVGPSGYGHYHGYEGFLNFSNLRAVYYQSKFDKIFEAMPVSYTHLRAHET
;
A
#
# COMPACT_ATOMS: atom_id res chain seq x y z
N THR A 1 4.04 -4.43 -12.88
CA THR A 1 4.52 -5.84 -12.82
C THR A 1 6.01 -5.94 -12.45
N LEU A 2 6.61 -4.89 -11.89
CA LEU A 2 7.97 -4.97 -11.39
C LEU A 2 8.08 -6.10 -10.37
N ASN A 3 9.06 -7.00 -10.55
CA ASN A 3 9.22 -8.21 -9.74
C ASN A 3 7.94 -9.07 -9.62
N ASN A 4 7.13 -9.09 -10.67
CA ASN A 4 5.84 -9.81 -10.72
C ASN A 4 4.85 -9.41 -9.61
N GLY A 5 4.83 -8.14 -9.24
CA GLY A 5 3.97 -7.63 -8.16
C GLY A 5 4.43 -7.99 -6.75
N GLN A 6 5.59 -8.62 -6.58
CA GLN A 6 6.14 -9.05 -5.29
C GLN A 6 6.98 -7.93 -4.65
N ILE A 7 6.38 -6.77 -4.49
CA ILE A 7 6.95 -5.58 -3.84
C ILE A 7 5.87 -4.94 -2.98
N CYS A 8 6.19 -4.54 -1.76
CA CYS A 8 5.25 -3.93 -0.82
C CYS A 8 4.58 -2.63 -1.32
N LEU A 9 5.11 -2.01 -2.36
CA LEU A 9 4.56 -0.84 -3.03
C LEU A 9 3.93 -1.15 -4.39
N SER A 10 3.86 -2.42 -4.81
CA SER A 10 3.10 -2.78 -6.00
C SER A 10 1.62 -2.46 -5.81
N PRO A 11 0.92 -1.95 -6.83
CA PRO A 11 -0.52 -1.76 -6.74
C PRO A 11 -1.22 -3.08 -6.39
N ASP A 12 -1.96 -3.06 -5.29
CA ASP A 12 -2.68 -4.22 -4.77
C ASP A 12 -4.11 -4.27 -5.32
N TYR A 13 -4.70 -3.10 -5.54
CA TYR A 13 -5.94 -2.90 -6.28
C TYR A 13 -5.97 -1.52 -6.94
N ILE A 14 -6.84 -1.35 -7.94
CA ILE A 14 -6.99 -0.09 -8.68
C ILE A 14 -8.45 0.35 -8.69
N PHE A 15 -8.67 1.66 -8.56
CA PHE A 15 -9.94 2.30 -8.84
C PHE A 15 -9.88 3.02 -10.19
N ILE A 16 -10.83 2.74 -11.07
CA ILE A 16 -10.99 3.39 -12.36
C ILE A 16 -12.36 4.07 -12.41
N LYS A 17 -12.40 5.29 -12.96
CA LYS A 17 -13.66 5.98 -13.15
C LYS A 17 -14.57 5.14 -14.06
N LYS A 18 -15.80 4.93 -13.61
CA LYS A 18 -16.81 4.15 -14.34
C LYS A 18 -16.95 4.57 -15.81
N GLY A 19 -16.93 3.60 -16.69
CA GLY A 19 -16.96 3.78 -18.14
C GLY A 19 -15.58 3.87 -18.80
N LEU A 20 -14.46 3.87 -18.04
CA LEU A 20 -13.10 3.85 -18.56
C LEU A 20 -12.41 2.51 -18.41
N GLU A 21 -13.11 1.47 -17.95
CA GLU A 21 -12.55 0.15 -17.64
C GLU A 21 -11.93 -0.51 -18.88
N ASN A 22 -12.66 -0.50 -20.00
CA ASN A 22 -12.20 -1.10 -21.24
C ASN A 22 -10.99 -0.35 -21.81
N ASP A 23 -11.05 0.98 -21.82
CA ASP A 23 -9.94 1.82 -22.30
C ASP A 23 -8.67 1.56 -21.48
N PHE A 24 -8.82 1.44 -20.15
CA PHE A 24 -7.72 1.12 -19.26
C PHE A 24 -7.14 -0.27 -19.51
N VAL A 25 -8.01 -1.28 -19.63
CA VAL A 25 -7.57 -2.66 -19.90
C VAL A 25 -6.87 -2.77 -21.25
N ASP A 26 -7.39 -2.10 -22.29
CA ASP A 26 -6.78 -2.13 -23.62
C ASP A 26 -5.42 -1.40 -23.64
N ALA A 27 -5.31 -0.26 -22.95
CA ALA A 27 -4.03 0.41 -22.76
C ALA A 27 -3.04 -0.48 -21.98
N LEU A 28 -3.50 -1.16 -20.94
CA LEU A 28 -2.66 -2.05 -20.14
C LEU A 28 -2.16 -3.25 -20.95
N LYS A 29 -3.01 -3.85 -21.78
CA LYS A 29 -2.61 -4.92 -22.70
C LYS A 29 -1.55 -4.44 -23.70
N SER A 30 -1.74 -3.26 -24.27
CA SER A 30 -0.79 -2.67 -25.23
C SER A 30 0.58 -2.45 -24.60
N VAL A 31 0.61 -1.84 -23.42
CA VAL A 31 1.85 -1.59 -22.66
C VAL A 31 2.50 -2.90 -22.20
N PHE A 32 1.69 -3.87 -21.75
CA PHE A 32 2.21 -5.19 -21.36
C PHE A 32 2.89 -5.90 -22.53
N ALA A 33 2.28 -5.91 -23.71
CA ALA A 33 2.84 -6.50 -24.91
C ALA A 33 4.13 -5.79 -25.40
N GLU A 34 4.25 -4.48 -25.15
CA GLU A 34 5.47 -3.73 -25.45
C GLU A 34 6.62 -4.12 -24.52
N PHE A 35 6.35 -4.24 -23.22
CA PHE A 35 7.37 -4.59 -22.22
C PHE A 35 7.74 -6.08 -22.23
N PHE A 36 6.81 -6.95 -22.60
CA PHE A 36 6.98 -8.40 -22.62
C PHE A 36 6.60 -8.97 -23.99
N PRO A 37 7.41 -8.70 -25.04
CA PRO A 37 7.08 -9.06 -26.42
C PRO A 37 7.23 -10.56 -26.72
N THR A 38 7.90 -11.32 -25.86
CA THR A 38 8.11 -12.76 -26.05
C THR A 38 6.99 -13.57 -25.41
N ALA A 39 6.49 -14.55 -26.14
CA ALA A 39 5.35 -15.36 -25.71
C ALA A 39 5.68 -16.33 -24.54
N ASP A 40 6.96 -16.60 -24.31
CA ASP A 40 7.42 -17.53 -23.26
C ASP A 40 7.72 -16.87 -21.92
N GLY A 41 7.97 -15.56 -21.90
CA GLY A 41 8.18 -14.78 -20.67
C GLY A 41 9.39 -15.20 -19.80
N GLU A 42 10.03 -16.32 -20.11
CA GLU A 42 11.00 -16.97 -19.23
C GLU A 42 12.23 -16.10 -18.98
N ASP A 43 12.69 -15.37 -19.97
CA ASP A 43 13.92 -14.56 -19.87
C ASP A 43 13.67 -13.13 -19.37
N THR A 44 12.42 -12.65 -19.33
CA THR A 44 12.11 -11.24 -19.11
C THR A 44 11.11 -11.01 -17.98
N TYR A 45 10.44 -12.04 -17.52
CA TYR A 45 9.39 -11.95 -16.51
C TYR A 45 9.76 -12.74 -15.24
N THR A 46 9.61 -12.11 -14.08
CA THR A 46 9.98 -12.73 -12.79
C THR A 46 8.96 -13.77 -12.37
N SER A 47 9.40 -14.97 -12.00
CA SER A 47 8.57 -15.99 -11.39
C SER A 47 8.14 -15.63 -9.96
N MET A 48 7.09 -16.28 -9.47
CA MET A 48 6.76 -16.24 -8.05
C MET A 48 7.91 -16.85 -7.23
N VAL A 49 8.16 -16.30 -6.03
CA VAL A 49 9.32 -16.67 -5.21
C VAL A 49 9.39 -18.16 -4.85
N ASN A 50 8.25 -18.82 -4.74
CA ASN A 50 8.14 -20.25 -4.49
C ASN A 50 6.77 -20.81 -4.90
N LYS A 51 6.63 -22.13 -4.80
CA LYS A 51 5.40 -22.85 -5.15
C LYS A 51 4.20 -22.44 -4.28
N ASP A 52 4.39 -22.20 -2.99
CA ASP A 52 3.29 -21.88 -2.09
C ASP A 52 2.65 -20.54 -2.46
N HIS A 53 3.46 -19.54 -2.82
CA HIS A 53 2.97 -18.26 -3.31
C HIS A 53 2.28 -18.38 -4.68
N TYR A 54 2.81 -19.22 -5.57
CA TYR A 54 2.16 -19.51 -6.85
C TYR A 54 0.78 -20.16 -6.66
N GLU A 55 0.68 -21.18 -5.81
CA GLU A 55 -0.59 -21.85 -5.51
C GLU A 55 -1.56 -20.90 -4.78
N ARG A 56 -1.09 -20.00 -3.92
CA ARG A 56 -1.92 -18.95 -3.33
C ARG A 56 -2.56 -18.05 -4.39
N MET A 57 -1.82 -17.63 -5.41
CA MET A 57 -2.39 -16.86 -6.53
C MET A 57 -3.47 -17.63 -7.26
N LYS A 58 -3.28 -18.93 -7.49
CA LYS A 58 -4.31 -19.81 -8.09
C LYS A 58 -5.55 -19.91 -7.22
N LEU A 59 -5.38 -20.02 -5.90
CA LEU A 59 -6.52 -20.04 -4.97
C LEU A 59 -7.32 -18.73 -5.04
N TYR A 60 -6.66 -17.59 -5.06
CA TYR A 60 -7.31 -16.28 -5.19
C TYR A 60 -8.07 -16.14 -6.50
N LEU A 61 -7.49 -16.58 -7.62
CA LEU A 61 -8.16 -16.57 -8.93
C LEU A 61 -9.41 -17.48 -8.94
N ASN A 62 -9.28 -18.69 -8.43
CA ASN A 62 -10.39 -19.65 -8.38
C ASN A 62 -11.53 -19.14 -7.50
N ASP A 63 -11.21 -18.59 -6.33
CA ASP A 63 -12.18 -17.98 -5.42
C ASP A 63 -12.90 -16.80 -6.08
N ALA A 64 -12.15 -15.88 -6.70
CA ALA A 64 -12.72 -14.73 -7.38
C ALA A 64 -13.66 -15.14 -8.52
N GLN A 65 -13.24 -16.08 -9.37
CA GLN A 65 -14.08 -16.60 -10.47
C GLN A 65 -15.33 -17.31 -9.96
N ALA A 66 -15.22 -18.13 -8.92
CA ALA A 66 -16.35 -18.80 -8.29
C ALA A 66 -17.37 -17.80 -7.71
N LYS A 67 -16.92 -16.62 -7.30
CA LYS A 67 -17.74 -15.52 -6.79
C LYS A 67 -18.19 -14.51 -7.87
N GLY A 68 -17.97 -14.83 -9.14
CA GLY A 68 -18.48 -14.05 -10.28
C GLY A 68 -17.53 -13.01 -10.87
N ALA A 69 -16.28 -12.99 -10.46
CA ALA A 69 -15.27 -12.13 -11.10
C ALA A 69 -14.93 -12.58 -12.52
N SER A 70 -14.57 -11.62 -13.35
CA SER A 70 -14.05 -11.86 -14.69
C SER A 70 -12.54 -11.65 -14.70
N VAL A 71 -11.79 -12.58 -15.29
CA VAL A 71 -10.32 -12.52 -15.35
C VAL A 71 -9.88 -12.21 -16.78
N ILE A 72 -9.00 -11.23 -16.92
CA ILE A 72 -8.35 -10.86 -18.18
C ILE A 72 -6.86 -11.14 -18.04
N GLU A 73 -6.34 -12.04 -18.85
CA GLU A 73 -4.92 -12.34 -18.93
C GLU A 73 -4.20 -11.32 -19.80
N LEU A 74 -3.09 -10.76 -19.31
CA LEU A 74 -2.25 -9.84 -20.09
C LEU A 74 -1.17 -10.56 -20.87
N GLY A 75 -0.72 -11.71 -20.39
CA GLY A 75 0.25 -12.60 -21.06
C GLY A 75 -0.29 -14.01 -21.16
N ASN A 76 0.34 -14.82 -22.00
CA ASN A 76 -0.02 -16.24 -22.20
C ASN A 76 1.22 -17.12 -22.02
N PHE A 77 1.88 -16.98 -20.85
CA PHE A 77 3.12 -17.69 -20.57
C PHE A 77 3.17 -18.29 -19.14
N ASP A 78 2.00 -18.66 -18.60
CA ASP A 78 1.96 -19.33 -17.29
C ASP A 78 2.68 -20.68 -17.36
N ASN A 79 3.63 -20.90 -16.45
CA ASN A 79 4.38 -22.14 -16.33
C ASN A 79 4.52 -22.55 -14.87
N GLN A 80 3.78 -23.56 -14.46
CA GLN A 80 3.74 -24.03 -13.09
C GLN A 80 5.08 -24.67 -12.62
N GLU A 81 5.86 -25.25 -13.54
CA GLU A 81 7.13 -25.93 -13.18
C GLU A 81 8.15 -24.94 -12.62
N ILE A 82 8.12 -23.71 -13.12
CA ILE A 82 9.01 -22.61 -12.68
C ILE A 82 8.28 -21.53 -11.88
N ASN A 83 7.04 -21.79 -11.44
CA ASN A 83 6.18 -20.84 -10.71
C ASN A 83 5.95 -19.52 -11.46
N LEU A 84 5.93 -19.54 -12.78
CA LEU A 84 5.71 -18.38 -13.62
C LEU A 84 4.20 -18.18 -13.82
N MET A 85 3.71 -16.98 -13.55
CA MET A 85 2.33 -16.57 -13.76
C MET A 85 2.31 -15.17 -14.38
N SER A 86 1.69 -15.03 -15.53
CA SER A 86 1.49 -13.73 -16.18
C SER A 86 0.51 -12.86 -15.39
N THR A 87 0.61 -11.53 -15.53
CA THR A 87 -0.32 -10.60 -14.87
C THR A 87 -1.76 -10.82 -15.34
N LYS A 88 -2.68 -10.86 -14.39
CA LYS A 88 -4.11 -11.01 -14.63
C LYS A 88 -4.88 -9.87 -13.97
N VAL A 89 -5.73 -9.20 -14.75
CA VAL A 89 -6.66 -8.19 -14.25
C VAL A 89 -7.95 -8.88 -13.85
N ILE A 90 -8.46 -8.56 -12.66
CA ILE A 90 -9.68 -9.15 -12.11
C ILE A 90 -10.74 -8.07 -12.03
N LEU A 91 -11.81 -8.23 -12.79
CA LEU A 91 -12.96 -7.32 -12.85
C LEU A 91 -14.12 -7.86 -12.00
N ASN A 92 -15.04 -6.98 -11.63
CA ASN A 92 -16.22 -7.31 -10.83
C ASN A 92 -15.86 -7.92 -9.47
N VAL A 93 -14.81 -7.41 -8.85
CA VAL A 93 -14.39 -7.84 -7.52
C VAL A 93 -15.30 -7.26 -6.42
N ASN A 94 -15.37 -7.96 -5.30
CA ASN A 94 -16.04 -7.50 -4.07
C ASN A 94 -15.28 -7.98 -2.84
N ASP A 95 -15.55 -7.40 -1.67
CA ASP A 95 -14.82 -7.65 -0.42
C ASP A 95 -14.97 -9.09 0.14
N ASP A 96 -15.88 -9.90 -0.40
CA ASP A 96 -15.98 -11.31 -0.01
C ASP A 96 -14.92 -12.20 -0.67
N MET A 97 -14.25 -11.71 -1.72
CA MET A 97 -13.23 -12.44 -2.45
C MET A 97 -11.90 -12.45 -1.67
N GLU A 98 -11.20 -13.58 -1.66
CA GLU A 98 -9.94 -13.72 -0.93
C GLU A 98 -8.84 -12.77 -1.44
N VAL A 99 -8.85 -12.43 -2.73
CA VAL A 99 -7.94 -11.46 -3.34
C VAL A 99 -8.13 -10.03 -2.81
N MET A 100 -9.30 -9.71 -2.24
CA MET A 100 -9.60 -8.40 -1.65
C MET A 100 -9.39 -8.35 -0.13
N LYS A 101 -9.26 -9.50 0.53
CA LYS A 101 -9.09 -9.59 2.00
C LYS A 101 -7.62 -9.62 2.42
N ASN A 102 -6.73 -9.95 1.51
CA ASN A 102 -5.32 -10.16 1.79
C ASN A 102 -4.46 -9.39 0.80
N GLU A 103 -3.28 -8.95 1.24
CA GLU A 103 -2.28 -8.39 0.33
C GLU A 103 -1.96 -9.41 -0.77
N VAL A 104 -2.11 -9.01 -2.02
CA VAL A 104 -1.91 -9.90 -3.18
C VAL A 104 -0.46 -10.37 -3.26
N PHE A 105 0.49 -9.43 -3.23
CA PHE A 105 1.92 -9.70 -3.34
C PHE A 105 2.24 -10.67 -4.48
N GLY A 106 1.73 -10.36 -5.68
CA GLY A 106 1.78 -11.23 -6.86
C GLY A 106 1.14 -10.58 -8.10
N PRO A 107 0.99 -11.34 -9.19
CA PRO A 107 0.59 -10.83 -10.51
C PRO A 107 -0.93 -10.69 -10.71
N LEU A 108 -1.68 -10.51 -9.65
CA LEU A 108 -3.13 -10.30 -9.73
C LEU A 108 -3.45 -8.83 -9.48
N LEU A 109 -4.30 -8.24 -10.32
CA LEU A 109 -4.65 -6.83 -10.26
C LEU A 109 -6.18 -6.67 -10.22
N PRO A 110 -6.78 -6.65 -9.02
CA PRO A 110 -8.18 -6.29 -8.82
C PRO A 110 -8.47 -4.88 -9.33
N LEU A 111 -9.55 -4.74 -10.10
CA LEU A 111 -10.00 -3.46 -10.64
C LEU A 111 -11.43 -3.19 -10.21
N MET A 112 -11.60 -2.09 -9.50
CA MET A 112 -12.88 -1.54 -9.05
C MET A 112 -13.22 -0.27 -9.81
N THR A 113 -14.51 0.06 -9.89
CA THR A 113 -14.98 1.29 -10.53
C THR A 113 -15.55 2.24 -9.51
N PHE A 114 -15.50 3.54 -9.81
CA PHE A 114 -16.11 4.58 -9.00
C PHE A 114 -16.79 5.65 -9.87
N GLU A 115 -17.80 6.30 -9.34
CA GLU A 115 -18.44 7.46 -9.96
C GLU A 115 -17.92 8.78 -9.36
N LYS A 116 -17.68 8.78 -8.04
CA LYS A 116 -17.21 9.94 -7.28
C LYS A 116 -16.00 9.59 -6.42
N LEU A 117 -15.09 10.54 -6.24
CA LEU A 117 -13.87 10.33 -5.44
C LEU A 117 -14.14 10.05 -3.95
N ASP A 118 -15.26 10.52 -3.41
CA ASP A 118 -15.64 10.22 -2.03
C ASP A 118 -15.91 8.72 -1.81
N GLU A 119 -16.40 7.99 -2.81
CA GLU A 119 -16.54 6.54 -2.76
C GLU A 119 -15.17 5.87 -2.55
N VAL A 120 -14.15 6.32 -3.28
CA VAL A 120 -12.78 5.79 -3.19
C VAL A 120 -12.16 6.09 -1.83
N THR A 121 -12.25 7.36 -1.37
CA THR A 121 -11.67 7.74 -0.08
C THR A 121 -12.36 7.04 1.10
N ASN A 122 -13.68 6.85 1.02
CA ASN A 122 -14.44 6.10 2.02
C ASN A 122 -14.04 4.63 2.03
N TYR A 123 -13.86 4.01 0.87
CA TYR A 123 -13.39 2.62 0.76
C TYR A 123 -12.03 2.46 1.41
N ILE A 124 -11.04 3.28 1.03
CA ILE A 124 -9.68 3.24 1.59
C ILE A 124 -9.70 3.41 3.12
N ASN A 125 -10.51 4.34 3.64
CA ASN A 125 -10.59 4.63 5.07
C ASN A 125 -11.36 3.57 5.87
N SER A 126 -12.19 2.75 5.22
CA SER A 126 -12.92 1.63 5.87
C SER A 126 -12.08 0.35 5.98
N HIS A 127 -10.91 0.32 5.36
CA HIS A 127 -9.96 -0.79 5.35
C HIS A 127 -8.66 -0.42 6.08
N ASP A 128 -7.77 -1.38 6.20
CA ASP A 128 -6.42 -1.17 6.72
C ASP A 128 -5.67 -0.12 5.89
N HIS A 129 -5.01 0.81 6.57
CA HIS A 129 -4.32 1.90 5.89
C HIS A 129 -3.13 1.37 5.08
N PRO A 130 -3.07 1.68 3.77
CA PRO A 130 -2.03 1.15 2.88
C PRO A 130 -0.67 1.78 3.15
N LEU A 131 0.40 1.07 2.79
CA LEU A 131 1.76 1.59 2.79
C LEU A 131 1.95 2.69 1.73
N GLY A 132 1.41 2.51 0.54
CA GLY A 132 1.47 3.47 -0.56
C GLY A 132 0.12 3.75 -1.19
N LEU A 133 -0.11 5.00 -1.57
CA LEU A 133 -1.29 5.44 -2.31
C LEU A 133 -0.84 6.19 -3.56
N TYR A 134 -1.46 5.88 -4.70
CA TYR A 134 -1.16 6.48 -6.00
C TYR A 134 -2.40 7.14 -6.57
N PHE A 135 -2.26 8.39 -7.00
CA PHE A 135 -3.35 9.11 -7.64
C PHE A 135 -2.89 9.66 -8.99
N PHE A 136 -3.65 9.36 -10.02
CA PHE A 136 -3.43 9.85 -11.38
C PHE A 136 -4.51 10.83 -11.78
N GLY A 137 -4.14 12.09 -12.01
CA GLY A 137 -5.04 13.15 -12.41
C GLY A 137 -4.38 14.52 -12.35
N ASN A 138 -4.81 15.44 -13.20
CA ASN A 138 -4.19 16.75 -13.36
C ASN A 138 -4.88 17.88 -12.59
N LYS A 139 -6.06 17.62 -12.00
CA LYS A 139 -6.80 18.63 -11.25
C LYS A 139 -6.30 18.72 -9.81
N LYS A 140 -5.69 19.83 -9.46
CA LYS A 140 -5.14 20.08 -8.13
C LYS A 140 -6.17 19.85 -7.01
N ALA A 141 -7.41 20.27 -7.22
CA ALA A 141 -8.48 20.08 -6.23
C ALA A 141 -8.78 18.59 -5.95
N GLU A 142 -8.71 17.72 -6.98
CA GLU A 142 -8.89 16.27 -6.82
C GLU A 142 -7.68 15.62 -6.11
N GLN A 143 -6.45 16.07 -6.44
CA GLN A 143 -5.23 15.65 -5.76
C GLN A 143 -5.30 16.00 -4.27
N ASP A 144 -5.61 17.25 -3.94
CA ASP A 144 -5.73 17.75 -2.57
C ASP A 144 -6.86 17.04 -1.81
N PHE A 145 -7.98 16.75 -2.49
CA PHE A 145 -9.08 16.03 -1.91
C PHE A 145 -8.63 14.61 -1.46
N VAL A 146 -7.96 13.86 -2.33
CA VAL A 146 -7.48 12.51 -2.01
C VAL A 146 -6.45 12.56 -0.88
N ILE A 147 -5.45 13.44 -0.97
CA ILE A 147 -4.40 13.58 0.05
C ILE A 147 -4.99 13.90 1.43
N ASN A 148 -5.96 14.82 1.49
CA ASN A 148 -6.50 15.30 2.76
C ASN A 148 -7.59 14.38 3.36
N ASN A 149 -8.16 13.47 2.56
CA ASN A 149 -9.25 12.59 2.99
C ASN A 149 -8.86 11.11 3.04
N THR A 150 -7.58 10.77 2.93
CA THR A 150 -7.08 9.40 3.10
C THR A 150 -5.89 9.35 4.05
N LYS A 151 -5.62 8.16 4.59
CA LYS A 151 -4.41 7.84 5.34
C LYS A 151 -3.63 6.76 4.62
N SER A 152 -2.31 6.98 4.46
CA SER A 152 -1.37 5.99 3.92
C SER A 152 0.04 6.26 4.45
N GLY A 153 0.95 5.34 4.30
CA GLY A 153 2.36 5.55 4.62
C GLY A 153 3.00 6.61 3.74
N GLY A 154 2.72 6.58 2.45
CA GLY A 154 3.16 7.60 1.48
C GLY A 154 2.18 7.79 0.34
N VAL A 155 2.31 8.90 -0.38
CA VAL A 155 1.49 9.23 -1.56
C VAL A 155 2.40 9.61 -2.72
N THR A 156 2.10 9.10 -3.92
CA THR A 156 2.71 9.57 -5.16
C THR A 156 1.62 10.03 -6.13
N ILE A 157 1.81 11.22 -6.71
CA ILE A 157 0.88 11.82 -7.67
C ILE A 157 1.43 11.67 -9.08
N ASN A 158 0.61 11.13 -9.99
CA ASN A 158 0.92 10.88 -11.41
C ASN A 158 2.14 9.97 -11.64
N ASP A 159 2.44 9.12 -10.66
CA ASP A 159 3.47 8.10 -10.74
C ASP A 159 3.21 7.03 -9.69
N VAL A 160 4.05 6.00 -9.63
CA VAL A 160 4.03 4.93 -8.62
C VAL A 160 5.38 4.82 -7.93
N MET A 161 5.42 4.44 -6.65
CA MET A 161 6.62 4.05 -5.89
C MET A 161 7.69 5.14 -5.68
N PHE A 162 7.74 6.22 -6.46
CA PHE A 162 8.85 7.18 -6.44
C PHE A 162 9.00 7.98 -5.15
N HIS A 163 8.01 8.00 -4.26
CA HIS A 163 8.19 8.54 -2.91
C HIS A 163 9.23 7.74 -2.10
N LEU A 164 9.38 6.42 -2.34
CA LEU A 164 10.42 5.60 -1.75
C LEU A 164 11.83 6.00 -2.21
N ALA A 165 11.98 6.38 -3.48
CA ALA A 165 13.27 6.73 -4.06
C ALA A 165 13.81 8.10 -3.59
N GLN A 166 12.99 8.89 -2.90
CA GLN A 166 13.38 10.21 -2.40
C GLN A 166 14.03 10.10 -1.03
N SER A 167 15.36 10.24 -0.97
CA SER A 167 16.14 10.10 0.27
C SER A 167 15.78 11.10 1.39
N HIS A 168 15.08 12.19 1.06
CA HIS A 168 14.66 13.22 2.01
C HIS A 168 13.19 13.11 2.44
N LEU A 169 12.41 12.23 1.83
CA LEU A 169 11.05 11.95 2.26
C LEU A 169 11.04 10.78 3.26
N PRO A 170 10.27 10.88 4.35
CA PRO A 170 10.11 9.76 5.26
C PRO A 170 9.41 8.60 4.55
N PHE A 171 9.89 7.38 4.75
CA PHE A 171 9.26 6.17 4.26
C PHE A 171 8.88 5.26 5.42
N GLY A 172 7.63 4.85 5.47
CA GLY A 172 7.08 3.96 6.48
C GLY A 172 5.57 3.85 6.37
N GLY A 173 5.00 2.87 7.07
CA GLY A 173 3.56 2.60 7.08
C GLY A 173 2.80 3.34 8.18
N VAL A 174 1.50 3.08 8.25
CA VAL A 174 0.57 3.62 9.26
C VAL A 174 -0.29 2.48 9.79
N GLY A 175 -0.20 2.18 11.08
CA GLY A 175 -0.97 1.11 11.70
C GLY A 175 -0.61 -0.27 11.11
N PRO A 176 -1.54 -0.99 10.46
CA PRO A 176 -1.29 -2.32 9.90
C PRO A 176 -0.17 -2.34 8.85
N SER A 177 0.03 -1.27 8.10
CA SER A 177 1.09 -1.20 7.08
C SER A 177 2.49 -0.90 7.64
N GLY A 178 2.64 -0.58 8.93
CA GLY A 178 3.95 -0.43 9.57
C GLY A 178 4.01 0.62 10.66
N TYR A 179 5.15 0.66 11.37
CA TYR A 179 5.46 1.58 12.44
C TYR A 179 6.82 2.25 12.19
N GLY A 180 6.88 3.54 12.52
CA GLY A 180 8.08 4.34 12.33
C GLY A 180 8.33 4.68 10.86
N HIS A 181 9.34 5.51 10.65
CA HIS A 181 9.73 5.97 9.32
C HIS A 181 11.24 5.97 9.23
N TYR A 182 11.80 5.78 8.03
CA TYR A 182 13.21 5.97 7.77
C TYR A 182 13.40 6.87 6.55
N HIS A 183 14.60 7.15 6.17
CA HIS A 183 15.10 8.23 5.31
C HIS A 183 15.17 9.60 6.02
N GLY A 184 16.12 10.40 5.60
CA GLY A 184 16.29 11.78 6.04
C GLY A 184 16.38 11.93 7.55
N TYR A 185 15.77 12.98 8.06
CA TYR A 185 15.77 13.33 9.48
C TYR A 185 14.98 12.33 10.34
N GLU A 186 13.85 11.84 9.83
CA GLU A 186 13.02 10.84 10.50
C GLU A 186 13.78 9.53 10.70
N GLY A 187 14.57 9.11 9.70
CA GLY A 187 15.44 7.96 9.83
C GLY A 187 16.52 8.17 10.89
N PHE A 188 17.13 9.34 10.95
CA PHE A 188 18.06 9.69 12.02
C PHE A 188 17.40 9.61 13.40
N LEU A 189 16.21 10.17 13.57
CA LEU A 189 15.45 10.10 14.82
C LEU A 189 15.10 8.68 15.22
N ASN A 190 14.68 7.85 14.25
CA ASN A 190 14.26 6.47 14.49
C ASN A 190 15.42 5.59 15.02
N PHE A 191 16.66 5.89 14.63
CA PHE A 191 17.86 5.22 15.15
C PHE A 191 18.57 5.96 16.29
N SER A 192 17.94 7.02 16.84
CA SER A 192 18.51 7.84 17.91
C SER A 192 17.75 7.64 19.22
N ASN A 193 18.49 7.67 20.33
CA ASN A 193 17.88 7.66 21.65
C ASN A 193 17.56 9.10 22.08
N LEU A 194 16.29 9.46 22.09
CA LEU A 194 15.83 10.75 22.60
C LEU A 194 15.79 10.70 24.13
N ARG A 195 16.80 11.33 24.77
CA ARG A 195 16.90 11.39 26.24
C ARG A 195 16.35 12.72 26.75
N ALA A 196 15.28 12.65 27.52
CA ALA A 196 14.80 13.81 28.24
C ALA A 196 15.78 14.22 29.38
N VAL A 197 16.09 15.51 29.47
CA VAL A 197 16.89 16.08 30.56
C VAL A 197 16.10 17.23 31.14
N TYR A 198 15.82 17.16 32.46
CA TYR A 198 15.15 18.21 33.18
C TYR A 198 16.13 18.82 34.21
N TYR A 199 16.22 20.14 34.22
CA TYR A 199 16.96 20.89 35.23
C TYR A 199 15.95 21.59 36.13
N GLN A 200 15.92 21.21 37.41
CA GLN A 200 15.03 21.84 38.39
C GLN A 200 15.31 23.33 38.53
N SER A 201 14.26 24.13 38.50
CA SER A 201 14.37 25.57 38.76
C SER A 201 14.74 25.83 40.23
N LYS A 202 15.56 26.87 40.46
CA LYS A 202 15.88 27.33 41.84
C LYS A 202 14.64 27.90 42.57
N PHE A 203 13.60 28.28 41.82
CA PHE A 203 12.33 28.76 42.35
C PHE A 203 11.26 27.70 42.15
N ASP A 204 11.35 26.64 42.94
CA ASP A 204 10.42 25.50 42.81
C ASP A 204 9.15 25.74 43.64
N LYS A 205 8.13 26.33 43.00
CA LYS A 205 6.77 26.43 43.53
C LYS A 205 5.82 25.35 43.00
N ILE A 206 6.33 24.42 42.20
CA ILE A 206 5.47 23.37 41.55
C ILE A 206 4.89 22.47 42.64
N PHE A 207 5.65 22.13 43.66
CA PHE A 207 5.16 21.28 44.77
C PHE A 207 4.14 21.99 45.67
N GLU A 208 4.16 23.34 45.76
CA GLU A 208 3.13 24.09 46.49
C GLU A 208 1.76 24.06 45.76
N ALA A 209 1.79 23.89 44.42
CA ALA A 209 0.59 23.82 43.54
C ALA A 209 0.06 22.42 43.34
N MET A 210 0.81 21.38 43.78
CA MET A 210 0.38 19.97 43.59
C MET A 210 -0.72 19.58 44.57
N PRO A 211 -1.71 18.75 44.16
CA PRO A 211 -2.73 18.23 45.06
C PRO A 211 -2.13 17.43 46.21
N VAL A 212 -2.80 17.46 47.37
CA VAL A 212 -2.38 16.83 48.64
C VAL A 212 -2.09 15.33 48.52
N SER A 213 -2.58 14.65 47.49
CA SER A 213 -2.30 13.25 47.21
C SER A 213 -0.82 12.88 47.01
N TYR A 214 0.05 13.87 46.75
CA TYR A 214 1.49 13.66 46.58
C TYR A 214 2.30 13.94 47.86
N THR A 215 1.67 14.32 48.96
CA THR A 215 2.38 14.66 50.21
C THR A 215 3.06 13.48 50.91
N HIS A 216 2.66 12.23 50.60
CA HIS A 216 3.32 11.04 51.13
C HIS A 216 4.72 10.77 50.50
N LEU A 217 5.07 11.39 49.40
CA LEU A 217 6.42 11.30 48.82
C LEU A 217 7.46 12.12 49.63
N ARG A 218 7.01 13.12 50.41
CA ARG A 218 7.90 13.91 51.29
C ARG A 218 8.25 13.21 52.62
N ALA A 219 7.56 12.14 52.99
CA ALA A 219 7.73 11.46 54.28
C ALA A 219 8.97 10.54 54.34
N HIS A 220 9.70 10.37 53.25
CA HIS A 220 10.89 9.51 53.18
C HIS A 220 12.23 10.28 53.13
N GLU A 221 12.23 11.60 53.27
CA GLU A 221 13.44 12.44 53.23
C GLU A 221 13.86 12.97 54.63
N THR A 222 13.42 12.32 55.74
CA THR A 222 13.89 12.61 57.10
C THR A 222 14.58 11.42 57.73
#